data_ef2c9b254e4c9c403c03b92496f669e9
#
_entry.id   ef2c9b254e4c9c403c03b92496f669e9
#
_cell.length_a   1.000
_cell.length_b   1.000
_cell.length_c   1.000
_cell.angle_alpha   90.00
_cell.angle_beta   90.00
_cell.angle_gamma   90.00
#
_symmetry.space_group_name_H-M   'P 1'
#
loop_
_entity.id
_entity.type
_entity.pdbx_description
1 polymer ?
#
loop_
_entity_poly.entity_id
_entity_poly.type
_entity_poly.pdbx_seq_one_letter_code
_entity_poly.pdbx_strand_id
1 'polypeptide(L)'
;MSELLRIDKWLWHARFCKTRLIAQSKAEAGRIRLNGHRVEKAHMAVRVGDVMTLPVGGKVIALRVLQLGQRRGPAAEARSLYELLP
;
A
#
# COMPACT_ATOMS: atom_id res chain seq x y z
N MET A 1 -0.23 -21.48 0.21
CA MET A 1 -1.15 -20.37 -0.12
C MET A 1 -0.50 -19.05 0.22
N SER A 2 -0.62 -18.07 -0.66
CA SER A 2 -0.06 -16.76 -0.37
C SER A 2 -1.02 -15.97 0.52
N GLU A 3 -0.46 -15.29 1.51
CA GLU A 3 -1.21 -14.41 2.38
C GLU A 3 -1.67 -13.19 1.59
N LEU A 4 -2.75 -12.58 2.04
CA LEU A 4 -3.23 -11.33 1.50
C LEU A 4 -3.64 -10.40 2.63
N LEU A 5 -3.65 -9.09 2.33
CA LEU A 5 -4.05 -8.06 3.26
C LEU A 5 -4.86 -7.01 2.51
N ARG A 6 -5.86 -6.42 3.15
CA ARG A 6 -6.59 -5.30 2.56
C ARG A 6 -5.62 -4.15 2.27
N ILE A 7 -5.80 -3.48 1.14
CA ILE A 7 -4.91 -2.39 0.74
C ILE A 7 -4.93 -1.23 1.74
N ASP A 8 -6.09 -0.91 2.30
CA ASP A 8 -6.19 0.16 3.29
C ASP A 8 -5.35 -0.16 4.54
N LYS A 9 -5.36 -1.40 4.97
CA LYS A 9 -4.57 -1.84 6.11
C LYS A 9 -3.08 -1.83 5.79
N TRP A 10 -2.70 -2.29 4.59
CA TRP A 10 -1.30 -2.28 4.16
C TRP A 10 -0.73 -0.87 4.07
N LEU A 11 -1.48 0.08 3.48
CA LEU A 11 -1.07 1.48 3.39
C LEU A 11 -0.85 2.09 4.78
N TRP A 12 -1.64 1.68 5.75
CA TRP A 12 -1.50 2.11 7.13
C TRP A 12 -0.28 1.46 7.80
N HIS A 13 -0.08 0.14 7.61
CA HIS A 13 1.12 -0.56 8.11
C HIS A 13 2.40 0.07 7.55
N ALA A 14 2.43 0.38 6.27
CA ALA A 14 3.61 0.93 5.59
C ALA A 14 3.80 2.44 5.82
N ARG A 15 2.94 3.04 6.63
CA ARG A 15 2.97 4.46 7.01
C ARG A 15 2.78 5.44 5.84
N PHE A 16 2.18 5.01 4.74
CA PHE A 16 1.76 5.93 3.69
C PHE A 16 0.55 6.75 4.11
N CYS A 17 -0.22 6.26 5.07
CA CYS A 17 -1.40 6.95 5.60
C CYS A 17 -1.34 6.95 7.13
N LYS A 18 -1.70 8.06 7.74
CA LYS A 18 -1.65 8.21 9.21
C LYS A 18 -2.72 7.40 9.93
N THR A 19 -3.86 7.19 9.28
CA THR A 19 -4.98 6.44 9.84
C THR A 19 -5.55 5.50 8.80
N ARG A 20 -6.29 4.48 9.28
CA ARG A 20 -7.00 3.57 8.37
C ARG A 20 -8.08 4.29 7.57
N LEU A 21 -8.72 5.27 8.17
CA LEU A 21 -9.76 6.05 7.49
C LEU A 21 -9.19 6.82 6.30
N ILE A 22 -8.01 7.45 6.48
CA ILE A 22 -7.31 8.11 5.39
C ILE A 22 -6.92 7.09 4.31
N ALA A 23 -6.46 5.92 4.71
CA ALA A 23 -6.10 4.86 3.77
C ALA A 23 -7.30 4.39 2.96
N GLN A 24 -8.47 4.25 3.58
CA GLN A 24 -9.70 3.93 2.88
C GLN A 24 -10.04 4.98 1.83
N SER A 25 -10.00 6.25 2.21
CA SER A 25 -10.29 7.36 1.29
C SER A 25 -9.32 7.36 0.10
N LYS A 26 -8.03 7.14 0.35
CA LYS A 26 -7.03 7.12 -0.72
C LYS A 26 -7.26 5.94 -1.67
N ALA A 27 -7.58 4.78 -1.14
CA ALA A 27 -7.86 3.60 -1.96
C ALA A 27 -9.08 3.82 -2.85
N GLU A 28 -10.11 4.48 -2.31
CA GLU A 28 -11.36 4.71 -3.02
C GLU A 28 -11.30 5.89 -4.00
N ALA A 29 -10.27 6.73 -3.89
CA ALA A 29 -10.12 7.89 -4.76
C ALA A 29 -9.74 7.52 -6.21
N GLY A 30 -9.35 6.28 -6.46
CA GLY A 30 -9.04 5.81 -7.80
C GLY A 30 -7.69 6.25 -8.35
N ARG A 31 -6.78 6.67 -7.48
CA ARG A 31 -5.44 7.14 -7.90
C ARG A 31 -4.33 6.13 -7.65
N ILE A 32 -4.67 4.98 -7.11
CA ILE A 32 -3.71 3.91 -6.83
C ILE A 32 -3.92 2.81 -7.86
N ARG A 33 -2.83 2.26 -8.38
CA ARG A 33 -2.85 1.10 -9.25
C ARG A 33 -2.11 -0.05 -8.58
N LEU A 34 -2.65 -1.24 -8.73
CA LEU A 34 -2.04 -2.47 -8.23
C LEU A 34 -1.86 -3.40 -9.42
N ASN A 35 -0.60 -3.70 -9.75
CA ASN A 35 -0.25 -4.49 -10.93
C ASN A 35 -0.88 -3.93 -12.22
N GLY A 36 -0.90 -2.59 -12.33
CA GLY A 36 -1.46 -1.89 -13.48
C GLY A 36 -2.97 -1.72 -13.48
N HIS A 37 -3.67 -2.29 -12.50
CA HIS A 37 -5.13 -2.19 -12.38
C HIS A 37 -5.52 -1.13 -11.35
N ARG A 38 -6.47 -0.30 -11.71
CA ARG A 38 -6.95 0.76 -10.84
C ARG A 38 -7.63 0.18 -9.60
N VAL A 39 -7.22 0.65 -8.43
CA VAL A 39 -7.84 0.29 -7.17
C VAL A 39 -9.04 1.22 -6.95
N GLU A 40 -10.20 0.64 -6.67
CA GLU A 40 -11.44 1.39 -6.45
C GLU A 40 -12.07 1.12 -5.09
N LYS A 41 -11.63 0.06 -4.41
CA LYS A 41 -12.20 -0.36 -3.13
C LYS A 41 -11.11 -0.54 -2.09
N ALA A 42 -11.39 -0.08 -0.87
CA ALA A 42 -10.45 -0.15 0.24
C ALA A 42 -10.11 -1.59 0.65
N HIS A 43 -10.99 -2.54 0.39
CA HIS A 43 -10.76 -3.95 0.75
C HIS A 43 -10.04 -4.76 -0.33
N MET A 44 -9.58 -4.12 -1.40
CA MET A 44 -8.82 -4.83 -2.43
C MET A 44 -7.60 -5.51 -1.81
N ALA A 45 -7.33 -6.75 -2.22
CA ALA A 45 -6.28 -7.56 -1.63
C ALA A 45 -4.90 -7.20 -2.19
N VAL A 46 -3.93 -7.09 -1.28
CA VAL A 46 -2.51 -6.90 -1.61
C VAL A 46 -1.76 -8.17 -1.22
N ARG A 47 -0.82 -8.59 -2.05
CA ARG A 47 0.03 -9.75 -1.81
C ARG A 47 1.50 -9.36 -1.95
N VAL A 48 2.37 -10.12 -1.31
CA VAL A 48 3.81 -9.98 -1.51
C VAL A 48 4.14 -10.18 -2.99
N GLY A 49 4.97 -9.28 -3.52
CA GLY A 49 5.34 -9.28 -4.94
C GLY A 49 4.52 -8.34 -5.80
N ASP A 50 3.40 -7.85 -5.31
CA ASP A 50 2.58 -6.89 -6.05
C ASP A 50 3.35 -5.58 -6.29
N VAL A 51 3.13 -4.99 -7.47
CA VAL A 51 3.66 -3.67 -7.81
C VAL A 51 2.53 -2.66 -7.67
N MET A 52 2.80 -1.61 -6.92
CA MET A 52 1.82 -0.57 -6.63
C MET A 52 2.35 0.79 -7.10
N THR A 53 1.50 1.59 -7.74
CA THR A 53 1.78 2.99 -8.01
C THR A 53 0.78 3.84 -7.23
N LEU A 54 1.27 4.89 -6.58
CA LEU A 54 0.41 5.75 -5.76
C LEU A 54 1.00 7.16 -5.66
N PRO A 55 0.14 8.17 -5.46
CA PRO A 55 0.61 9.53 -5.25
C PRO A 55 1.11 9.70 -3.82
N VAL A 56 2.29 10.30 -3.67
CA VAL A 56 2.87 10.64 -2.37
C VAL A 56 3.53 12.01 -2.50
N GLY A 57 3.08 12.99 -1.71
CA GLY A 57 3.69 14.30 -1.66
C GLY A 57 3.78 15.02 -3.00
N GLY A 58 2.76 14.92 -3.83
CA GLY A 58 2.72 15.56 -5.14
C GLY A 58 3.45 14.80 -6.26
N LYS A 59 4.02 13.64 -5.94
CA LYS A 59 4.69 12.78 -6.92
C LYS A 59 3.96 11.44 -6.98
N VAL A 60 4.12 10.73 -8.08
CA VAL A 60 3.66 9.35 -8.21
C VAL A 60 4.88 8.45 -8.03
N ILE A 61 4.79 7.54 -7.09
CA ILE A 61 5.86 6.57 -6.84
C ILE A 61 5.40 5.17 -7.24
N ALA A 62 6.35 4.33 -7.61
CA ALA A 62 6.13 2.91 -7.83
C ALA A 62 6.91 2.12 -6.79
N LEU A 63 6.30 1.07 -6.27
CA LEU A 63 6.95 0.21 -5.28
C LEU A 63 6.58 -1.24 -5.52
N ARG A 64 7.39 -2.15 -4.98
CA ARG A 64 7.06 -3.56 -4.89
C ARG A 64 6.80 -3.90 -3.43
N VAL A 65 5.72 -4.63 -3.17
CA VAL A 65 5.37 -5.10 -1.83
C VAL A 65 6.31 -6.25 -1.47
N LEU A 66 7.08 -6.10 -0.41
CA LEU A 66 8.01 -7.12 0.07
C LEU A 66 7.41 -7.93 1.21
N GLN A 67 6.64 -7.28 2.08
CA GLN A 67 5.99 -7.91 3.22
C GLN A 67 4.66 -7.21 3.47
N LEU A 68 3.71 -7.94 4.03
CA LEU A 68 2.42 -7.35 4.39
C LEU A 68 2.47 -6.64 5.75
N GLY A 69 3.31 -7.11 6.66
CA GLY A 69 3.36 -6.61 8.01
C GLY A 69 2.21 -7.14 8.87
N GLN A 70 2.38 -7.05 10.17
CA GLN A 70 1.35 -7.50 11.13
C GLN A 70 0.79 -6.34 11.94
N ARG A 71 1.39 -5.14 11.80
CA ARG A 71 1.02 -3.97 12.56
C ARG A 71 1.57 -2.72 11.88
N ARG A 72 1.10 -1.56 12.33
CA ARG A 72 1.72 -0.30 11.99
C ARG A 72 2.89 -0.07 12.95
N GLY A 73 4.06 -0.52 12.53
CA GLY A 73 5.28 -0.41 13.33
C GLY A 73 6.00 0.93 13.17
N PRO A 74 7.20 1.06 13.75
CA PRO A 74 8.05 2.24 13.56
C PRO A 74 8.43 2.44 12.09
N ALA A 75 8.91 3.64 11.74
CA ALA A 75 9.24 3.99 10.36
C ALA A 75 10.23 3.01 9.72
N ALA A 76 11.24 2.55 10.46
CA ALA A 76 12.23 1.62 9.93
C ALA A 76 11.58 0.26 9.57
N GLU A 77 10.67 -0.23 10.42
CA GLU A 77 9.92 -1.47 10.14
C GLU A 77 9.00 -1.28 8.95
N ALA A 78 8.32 -0.13 8.86
CA ALA A 78 7.43 0.16 7.74
C ALA A 78 8.18 0.18 6.40
N ARG A 79 9.40 0.71 6.38
CA ARG A 79 10.21 0.74 5.16
C ARG A 79 10.63 -0.64 4.67
N SER A 80 10.67 -1.63 5.55
CA SER A 80 10.98 -3.00 5.17
C SER A 80 9.84 -3.70 4.46
N LEU A 81 8.64 -3.09 4.43
CA LEU A 81 7.47 -3.69 3.80
C LEU A 81 7.46 -3.51 2.28
N TYR A 82 8.29 -2.64 1.75
CA TYR A 82 8.31 -2.35 0.32
C TYR A 82 9.70 -1.92 -0.15
N GLU A 83 9.90 -1.96 -1.47
CA GLU A 83 11.05 -1.33 -2.11
C GLU A 83 10.56 -0.36 -3.18
N LEU A 84 11.18 0.81 -3.23
CA LEU A 84 10.87 1.78 -4.28
C LEU A 84 11.47 1.32 -5.61
N LEU A 85 10.70 1.44 -6.69
CA LEU A 85 11.14 1.10 -8.03
C LEU A 85 11.56 2.37 -8.77
N PRO A 86 12.58 2.27 -9.65
CA PRO A 86 13.02 3.42 -10.44
C PRO A 86 11.97 3.91 -11.43
#